data_9385c959f57a80f50d7f3e6ca6dc101d
#
_entry.id   9385c959f57a80f50d7f3e6ca6dc101d
#
_cell.length_a   1.000
_cell.length_b   1.000
_cell.length_c   1.000
_cell.angle_alpha   90.00
_cell.angle_beta   90.00
_cell.angle_gamma   90.00
#
_symmetry.space_group_name_H-M   'P 1'
#
loop_
_entity.id
_entity.type
_entity.pdbx_description
1 polymer ?
#
loop_
_entity_poly.entity_id
_entity_poly.type
_entity_poly.pdbx_seq_one_letter_code
_entity_poly.pdbx_strand_id
1 'polypeptide(L)'
;MPGKILTRPNLSSIPLSTMGEFCFQTAKQFENRICHIDAITNQHETYFGFNQRSIRVALAMTKLGVVPQDVVVICSTITLDTPVPLVASFYIRAIVANLDPSLSVRQTSHLLSLVSPKIIFVEEASVNLIEKSLLEAKLETEVVVFGESEKYKTFSSLNQPQTNEHEFRPKSADVEETCILIFSSGSTGLPKAICHSHRSFLTASYNFYKSGSKFDTILSFSSFYWVSAMIFLVTSFIHGGRRILCGSTVKPKQLFHNIEKYKITFIFLAPVLTYGATNFPDYKNYDTSSLYTVLCGGTAISATQLRKVHTVFEHSDVIFAYGLTETGLLTLFDPTTDKELITRKIGCCGKVTFGCTLKCQIVDVETNEILGTNQKGEIRLKSSTMMKEYYRADSSQDFDEEGFLKTGDIGYYDEDECLYVVDRLKEMFKYLSWHIVPTAIENVLFEHPGVKEAIVFGLPKNEEEGEVPTASVVLEDGCRVTEKEIEEFVAGKVSDKEKLRGGVYFVKSIPRTPTGKVMRKKIRDDLIQSLEINKS
;
A
#
# COMPACT_ATOMS: atom_id res chain seq x y z
N MET A 1 -21.73 26.77 1.88
CA MET A 1 -22.78 25.72 1.84
C MET A 1 -22.55 24.84 3.07
N PRO A 2 -23.60 24.29 3.68
CA PRO A 2 -23.40 23.37 4.80
C PRO A 2 -22.53 22.19 4.34
N GLY A 3 -21.70 21.66 5.23
CA GLY A 3 -20.81 20.55 4.96
C GLY A 3 -21.56 19.34 4.41
N LYS A 4 -20.97 18.62 3.46
CA LYS A 4 -21.57 17.48 2.77
C LYS A 4 -20.85 16.19 3.17
N ILE A 5 -21.64 15.16 3.44
CA ILE A 5 -21.12 13.81 3.60
C ILE A 5 -21.16 13.13 2.21
N LEU A 6 -19.97 12.76 1.70
CA LEU A 6 -19.89 12.02 0.44
C LEU A 6 -20.24 10.55 0.70
N THR A 7 -21.22 10.03 -0.04
CA THR A 7 -21.70 8.66 0.16
C THR A 7 -21.92 7.97 -1.18
N ARG A 8 -21.52 6.70 -1.31
CA ARG A 8 -21.93 5.81 -2.40
C ARG A 8 -22.57 4.54 -1.84
N PRO A 9 -23.66 4.06 -2.44
CA PRO A 9 -24.34 2.86 -1.97
C PRO A 9 -23.48 1.60 -2.16
N ASN A 10 -23.75 0.57 -1.33
CA ASN A 10 -23.14 -0.75 -1.47
C ASN A 10 -23.50 -1.39 -2.82
N LEU A 11 -22.59 -2.24 -3.33
CA LEU A 11 -22.91 -3.14 -4.44
C LEU A 11 -24.07 -4.06 -4.01
N SER A 12 -25.05 -4.21 -4.89
CA SER A 12 -26.27 -5.00 -4.63
C SER A 12 -26.02 -6.50 -4.49
N SER A 13 -24.84 -7.00 -4.89
CA SER A 13 -24.53 -8.43 -4.90
C SER A 13 -23.05 -8.71 -4.72
N ILE A 14 -22.58 -8.71 -3.45
CA ILE A 14 -21.30 -9.31 -3.10
C ILE A 14 -21.60 -10.69 -2.53
N PRO A 15 -20.97 -11.77 -3.05
CA PRO A 15 -21.19 -13.10 -2.50
C PRO A 15 -20.83 -13.16 -1.02
N LEU A 16 -21.75 -13.64 -0.19
CA LEU A 16 -21.48 -13.90 1.21
C LEU A 16 -20.73 -15.24 1.30
N SER A 17 -19.42 -15.18 1.39
CA SER A 17 -18.54 -16.34 1.42
C SER A 17 -17.34 -16.10 2.32
N THR A 18 -16.72 -17.16 2.81
CA THR A 18 -15.40 -17.07 3.43
C THR A 18 -14.30 -17.02 2.38
N MET A 19 -13.12 -16.51 2.74
CA MET A 19 -11.96 -16.49 1.84
C MET A 19 -11.57 -17.91 1.37
N GLY A 20 -11.68 -18.90 2.26
CA GLY A 20 -11.38 -20.29 1.93
C GLY A 20 -12.36 -20.86 0.89
N GLU A 21 -13.64 -20.70 1.09
CA GLU A 21 -14.67 -21.12 0.14
C GLU A 21 -14.55 -20.40 -1.19
N PHE A 22 -14.37 -19.09 -1.16
CA PHE A 22 -14.19 -18.26 -2.36
C PHE A 22 -13.01 -18.74 -3.20
N CYS A 23 -11.80 -18.86 -2.61
CA CYS A 23 -10.61 -19.32 -3.32
C CYS A 23 -10.80 -20.73 -3.90
N PHE A 24 -11.40 -21.64 -3.14
CA PHE A 24 -11.62 -23.01 -3.55
C PHE A 24 -12.60 -23.13 -4.72
N GLN A 25 -13.74 -22.42 -4.66
CA GLN A 25 -14.73 -22.43 -5.72
C GLN A 25 -14.20 -21.77 -7.00
N THR A 26 -13.53 -20.64 -6.88
CA THR A 26 -12.93 -19.95 -7.99
C THR A 26 -11.87 -20.80 -8.69
N ALA A 27 -11.00 -21.46 -7.91
CA ALA A 27 -9.97 -22.32 -8.47
C ALA A 27 -10.55 -23.50 -9.26
N LYS A 28 -11.70 -24.05 -8.85
CA LYS A 28 -12.44 -25.06 -9.60
C LYS A 28 -13.10 -24.49 -10.85
N GLN A 29 -13.70 -23.30 -10.74
CA GLN A 29 -14.37 -22.64 -11.88
C GLN A 29 -13.43 -22.36 -13.03
N PHE A 30 -12.18 -21.97 -12.71
CA PHE A 30 -11.18 -21.55 -13.71
C PHE A 30 -9.99 -22.53 -13.80
N GLU A 31 -10.18 -23.79 -13.44
CA GLU A 31 -9.12 -24.80 -13.25
C GLU A 31 -8.06 -24.85 -14.38
N ASN A 32 -8.49 -24.69 -15.62
CA ASN A 32 -7.60 -24.78 -16.79
C ASN A 32 -6.92 -23.44 -17.16
N ARG A 33 -7.27 -22.33 -16.49
CA ARG A 33 -6.64 -21.03 -16.75
C ARG A 33 -5.33 -20.91 -15.97
N ILE A 34 -4.39 -20.16 -16.53
CA ILE A 34 -3.18 -19.76 -15.84
C ILE A 34 -3.54 -18.70 -14.80
N CYS A 35 -3.18 -18.93 -13.51
CA CYS A 35 -3.35 -17.96 -12.43
C CYS A 35 -2.07 -17.16 -12.15
N HIS A 36 -0.90 -17.78 -12.26
CA HIS A 36 0.37 -17.15 -12.00
C HIS A 36 1.39 -17.44 -13.11
N ILE A 37 2.21 -16.44 -13.41
CA ILE A 37 3.42 -16.56 -14.24
C ILE A 37 4.57 -15.93 -13.47
N ASP A 38 5.64 -16.69 -13.26
CA ASP A 38 6.89 -16.15 -12.73
C ASP A 38 7.69 -15.53 -13.89
N ALA A 39 7.87 -14.22 -13.84
CA ALA A 39 8.57 -13.49 -14.91
C ALA A 39 10.09 -13.72 -14.91
N ILE A 40 10.66 -14.26 -13.82
CA ILE A 40 12.10 -14.56 -13.67
C ILE A 40 12.40 -15.94 -14.28
N THR A 41 11.63 -16.96 -13.88
CA THR A 41 11.83 -18.36 -14.33
C THR A 41 11.02 -18.71 -15.58
N ASN A 42 10.04 -17.88 -15.94
CA ASN A 42 9.05 -18.11 -16.98
C ASN A 42 8.18 -19.37 -16.73
N GLN A 43 8.09 -19.82 -15.50
CA GLN A 43 7.19 -20.91 -15.11
C GLN A 43 5.76 -20.40 -15.00
N HIS A 44 4.82 -21.28 -15.34
CA HIS A 44 3.38 -20.98 -15.33
C HIS A 44 2.67 -21.94 -14.38
N GLU A 45 1.68 -21.43 -13.68
CA GLU A 45 0.83 -22.22 -12.79
C GLU A 45 -0.65 -22.03 -13.14
N THR A 46 -1.41 -23.13 -13.24
CA THR A 46 -2.85 -23.09 -13.44
C THR A 46 -3.60 -22.97 -12.12
N TYR A 47 -4.86 -22.52 -12.15
CA TYR A 47 -5.73 -22.53 -10.98
C TYR A 47 -5.88 -23.92 -10.37
N PHE A 48 -5.91 -24.98 -11.20
CA PHE A 48 -5.93 -26.37 -10.73
C PHE A 48 -4.66 -26.71 -9.93
N GLY A 49 -3.48 -26.50 -10.52
CA GLY A 49 -2.19 -26.80 -9.88
C GLY A 49 -2.01 -26.02 -8.56
N PHE A 50 -2.33 -24.74 -8.60
CA PHE A 50 -2.29 -23.86 -7.43
C PHE A 50 -3.22 -24.34 -6.31
N ASN A 51 -4.48 -24.69 -6.65
CA ASN A 51 -5.43 -25.22 -5.69
C ASN A 51 -4.96 -26.54 -5.08
N GLN A 52 -4.42 -27.46 -5.90
CA GLN A 52 -3.90 -28.74 -5.42
C GLN A 52 -2.74 -28.55 -4.44
N ARG A 53 -1.80 -27.67 -4.75
CA ARG A 53 -0.69 -27.32 -3.84
C ARG A 53 -1.21 -26.70 -2.53
N SER A 54 -2.19 -25.80 -2.61
CA SER A 54 -2.80 -25.18 -1.44
C SER A 54 -3.49 -26.21 -0.53
N ILE A 55 -4.16 -27.21 -1.12
CA ILE A 55 -4.76 -28.32 -0.37
C ILE A 55 -3.69 -29.16 0.34
N ARG A 56 -2.61 -29.52 -0.35
CA ARG A 56 -1.49 -30.30 0.24
C ARG A 56 -0.88 -29.60 1.43
N VAL A 57 -0.58 -28.31 1.27
CA VAL A 57 0.00 -27.49 2.34
C VAL A 57 -1.01 -27.30 3.50
N ALA A 58 -2.31 -27.13 3.23
CA ALA A 58 -3.35 -27.06 4.26
C ALA A 58 -3.42 -28.34 5.10
N LEU A 59 -3.37 -29.52 4.46
CA LEU A 59 -3.35 -30.81 5.12
C LEU A 59 -2.06 -31.00 5.94
N ALA A 60 -0.91 -30.60 5.40
CA ALA A 60 0.38 -30.67 6.10
C ALA A 60 0.40 -29.73 7.33
N MET A 61 -0.07 -28.49 7.20
CA MET A 61 -0.19 -27.54 8.33
C MET A 61 -1.09 -28.10 9.44
N THR A 62 -2.20 -28.74 9.08
CA THR A 62 -3.09 -29.39 10.07
C THR A 62 -2.36 -30.53 10.81
N LYS A 63 -1.52 -31.32 10.11
CA LYS A 63 -0.68 -32.36 10.74
C LYS A 63 0.39 -31.77 11.66
N LEU A 64 0.87 -30.57 11.37
CA LEU A 64 1.78 -29.80 12.23
C LEU A 64 1.07 -29.13 13.42
N GLY A 65 -0.22 -29.38 13.61
CA GLY A 65 -0.99 -28.89 14.74
C GLY A 65 -1.49 -27.46 14.59
N VAL A 66 -1.58 -26.92 13.36
CA VAL A 66 -2.26 -25.65 13.11
C VAL A 66 -3.77 -25.86 13.22
N VAL A 67 -4.40 -25.08 14.08
CA VAL A 67 -5.85 -25.12 14.33
C VAL A 67 -6.53 -23.81 13.87
N PRO A 68 -7.87 -23.78 13.76
CA PRO A 68 -8.57 -22.53 13.41
C PRO A 68 -8.17 -21.36 14.32
N GLN A 69 -8.01 -20.19 13.71
CA GLN A 69 -7.61 -18.93 14.34
C GLN A 69 -6.14 -18.88 14.82
N ASP A 70 -5.33 -19.92 14.61
CA ASP A 70 -3.88 -19.78 14.73
C ASP A 70 -3.35 -18.80 13.68
N VAL A 71 -2.30 -18.05 14.04
CA VAL A 71 -1.66 -17.14 13.10
C VAL A 71 -0.56 -17.85 12.32
N VAL A 72 -0.61 -17.71 11.01
CA VAL A 72 0.39 -18.18 10.05
C VAL A 72 1.10 -16.95 9.48
N VAL A 73 2.43 -16.90 9.65
CA VAL A 73 3.24 -15.80 9.11
C VAL A 73 3.93 -16.23 7.82
N ILE A 74 3.98 -15.34 6.84
CA ILE A 74 4.74 -15.54 5.60
C ILE A 74 5.72 -14.37 5.46
N CYS A 75 7.02 -14.65 5.41
CA CYS A 75 8.10 -13.67 5.23
C CYS A 75 8.88 -14.01 3.96
N SER A 76 8.47 -13.49 2.83
CA SER A 76 9.07 -13.81 1.54
C SER A 76 8.76 -12.73 0.50
N THR A 77 9.63 -12.59 -0.48
CA THR A 77 9.32 -11.96 -1.76
C THR A 77 8.27 -12.80 -2.52
N ILE A 78 7.62 -12.20 -3.53
CA ILE A 78 6.57 -12.91 -4.27
C ILE A 78 7.20 -13.88 -5.28
N THR A 79 6.89 -15.18 -5.11
CA THR A 79 7.23 -16.28 -6.01
C THR A 79 5.98 -17.12 -6.30
N LEU A 80 6.08 -18.20 -7.08
CA LEU A 80 4.97 -19.16 -7.28
C LEU A 80 4.58 -19.89 -5.97
N ASP A 81 5.50 -20.00 -5.02
CA ASP A 81 5.26 -20.71 -3.75
C ASP A 81 4.59 -19.84 -2.69
N THR A 82 4.91 -18.55 -2.66
CA THR A 82 4.47 -17.62 -1.62
C THR A 82 2.95 -17.54 -1.42
N PRO A 83 2.08 -17.51 -2.47
CA PRO A 83 0.63 -17.46 -2.29
C PRO A 83 0.01 -18.79 -1.83
N VAL A 84 0.75 -19.91 -1.90
CA VAL A 84 0.22 -21.24 -1.56
C VAL A 84 -0.11 -21.37 -0.06
N PRO A 85 0.81 -21.14 0.90
CA PRO A 85 0.50 -21.22 2.32
C PRO A 85 -0.51 -20.14 2.76
N LEU A 86 -0.59 -19.01 2.03
CA LEU A 86 -1.60 -17.98 2.26
C LEU A 86 -3.01 -18.53 2.03
N VAL A 87 -3.27 -19.13 0.87
CA VAL A 87 -4.57 -19.74 0.55
C VAL A 87 -4.82 -21.00 1.38
N ALA A 88 -3.78 -21.81 1.63
CA ALA A 88 -3.85 -22.96 2.54
C ALA A 88 -4.35 -22.56 3.93
N SER A 89 -3.90 -21.40 4.45
CA SER A 89 -4.36 -20.86 5.74
C SER A 89 -5.86 -20.55 5.73
N PHE A 90 -6.37 -19.93 4.66
CA PHE A 90 -7.80 -19.71 4.51
C PHE A 90 -8.60 -21.02 4.48
N TYR A 91 -8.06 -22.09 3.89
CA TYR A 91 -8.72 -23.40 3.79
C TYR A 91 -8.90 -24.07 5.16
N ILE A 92 -7.96 -23.87 6.07
CA ILE A 92 -8.02 -24.43 7.43
C ILE A 92 -8.54 -23.44 8.47
N ARG A 93 -8.96 -22.23 8.06
CA ARG A 93 -9.48 -21.20 8.94
C ARG A 93 -8.42 -20.60 9.88
N ALA A 94 -7.16 -20.61 9.44
CA ALA A 94 -6.08 -19.91 10.11
C ALA A 94 -6.02 -18.44 9.65
N ILE A 95 -5.44 -17.58 10.49
CA ILE A 95 -5.26 -16.16 10.20
C ILE A 95 -3.91 -15.97 9.51
N VAL A 96 -3.87 -15.23 8.41
CA VAL A 96 -2.64 -14.91 7.69
C VAL A 96 -2.08 -13.57 8.13
N ALA A 97 -0.78 -13.52 8.40
CA ALA A 97 -0.02 -12.27 8.57
C ALA A 97 1.25 -12.32 7.72
N ASN A 98 1.50 -11.27 6.95
CA ASN A 98 2.66 -11.26 6.05
C ASN A 98 3.70 -10.26 6.54
N LEU A 99 4.99 -10.65 6.50
CA LEU A 99 6.14 -9.81 6.78
C LEU A 99 6.92 -9.51 5.51
N ASP A 100 7.53 -8.33 5.46
CA ASP A 100 8.44 -7.98 4.37
C ASP A 100 9.87 -8.36 4.74
N PRO A 101 10.62 -9.07 3.87
CA PRO A 101 12.01 -9.47 4.12
C PRO A 101 12.97 -8.29 4.38
N SER A 102 12.61 -7.09 3.97
CA SER A 102 13.42 -5.88 4.17
C SER A 102 13.29 -5.23 5.56
N LEU A 103 12.41 -5.76 6.42
CA LEU A 103 12.26 -5.26 7.78
C LEU A 103 13.51 -5.53 8.63
N SER A 104 13.77 -4.65 9.59
CA SER A 104 14.84 -4.88 10.58
C SER A 104 14.45 -5.95 11.60
N VAL A 105 15.45 -6.55 12.27
CA VAL A 105 15.22 -7.52 13.37
C VAL A 105 14.28 -6.94 14.42
N ARG A 106 14.51 -5.70 14.86
CA ARG A 106 13.65 -5.01 15.85
C ARG A 106 12.19 -4.91 15.41
N GLN A 107 11.96 -4.54 14.14
CA GLN A 107 10.59 -4.44 13.61
C GLN A 107 9.95 -5.83 13.51
N THR A 108 10.68 -6.79 12.97
CA THR A 108 10.21 -8.17 12.82
C THR A 108 9.91 -8.81 14.17
N SER A 109 10.82 -8.65 15.17
CA SER A 109 10.63 -9.13 16.55
C SER A 109 9.36 -8.53 17.18
N HIS A 110 9.14 -7.21 17.03
CA HIS A 110 7.93 -6.58 17.52
C HIS A 110 6.66 -7.18 16.88
N LEU A 111 6.65 -7.33 15.55
CA LEU A 111 5.48 -7.86 14.84
C LEU A 111 5.23 -9.34 15.18
N LEU A 112 6.28 -10.14 15.30
CA LEU A 112 6.16 -11.54 15.75
C LEU A 112 5.62 -11.63 17.19
N SER A 113 6.11 -10.78 18.10
CA SER A 113 5.62 -10.73 19.48
C SER A 113 4.14 -10.36 19.54
N LEU A 114 3.70 -9.44 18.67
CA LEU A 114 2.30 -9.00 18.61
C LEU A 114 1.36 -10.13 18.17
N VAL A 115 1.74 -10.91 17.16
CA VAL A 115 0.85 -11.93 16.58
C VAL A 115 1.09 -13.33 17.10
N SER A 116 2.25 -13.64 17.68
CA SER A 116 2.62 -14.93 18.24
C SER A 116 2.29 -16.11 17.30
N PRO A 117 2.97 -16.22 16.12
CA PRO A 117 2.56 -17.16 15.08
C PRO A 117 2.78 -18.61 15.48
N LYS A 118 1.89 -19.50 15.02
CA LYS A 118 2.02 -20.94 15.16
C LYS A 118 3.07 -21.53 14.21
N ILE A 119 3.14 -20.97 13.00
CA ILE A 119 4.06 -21.39 11.94
C ILE A 119 4.50 -20.17 11.12
N ILE A 120 5.75 -20.18 10.69
CA ILE A 120 6.33 -19.15 9.81
C ILE A 120 6.85 -19.81 8.53
N PHE A 121 6.38 -19.35 7.38
CA PHE A 121 6.97 -19.64 6.09
C PHE A 121 7.95 -18.52 5.73
N VAL A 122 9.20 -18.86 5.41
CA VAL A 122 10.26 -17.88 5.18
C VAL A 122 11.09 -18.23 3.95
N GLU A 123 11.46 -17.23 3.14
CA GLU A 123 12.45 -17.42 2.08
C GLU A 123 13.84 -17.68 2.68
N GLU A 124 14.67 -18.47 1.98
CA GLU A 124 15.99 -18.89 2.44
C GLU A 124 16.88 -17.70 2.86
N ALA A 125 16.90 -16.64 2.07
CA ALA A 125 17.67 -15.42 2.34
C ALA A 125 17.28 -14.71 3.66
N SER A 126 16.05 -14.93 4.14
CA SER A 126 15.49 -14.27 5.33
C SER A 126 15.46 -15.14 6.58
N VAL A 127 15.98 -16.37 6.53
CA VAL A 127 16.04 -17.30 7.69
C VAL A 127 16.74 -16.66 8.88
N ASN A 128 17.92 -16.05 8.67
CA ASN A 128 18.67 -15.37 9.73
C ASN A 128 17.91 -14.19 10.36
N LEU A 129 17.12 -13.45 9.58
CA LEU A 129 16.24 -12.40 10.09
C LEU A 129 15.22 -13.00 11.06
N ILE A 130 14.54 -14.08 10.66
CA ILE A 130 13.51 -14.74 11.47
C ILE A 130 14.12 -15.35 12.74
N GLU A 131 15.26 -16.04 12.66
CA GLU A 131 15.92 -16.62 13.83
C GLU A 131 16.26 -15.58 14.89
N LYS A 132 16.91 -14.48 14.48
CA LYS A 132 17.24 -13.39 15.40
C LYS A 132 15.99 -12.74 16.00
N SER A 133 14.96 -12.59 15.19
CA SER A 133 13.71 -11.95 15.63
C SER A 133 12.92 -12.84 16.59
N LEU A 134 12.89 -14.16 16.38
CA LEU A 134 12.28 -15.13 17.30
C LEU A 134 13.03 -15.17 18.64
N LEU A 135 14.37 -15.14 18.60
CA LEU A 135 15.20 -15.10 19.81
C LEU A 135 14.92 -13.82 20.62
N GLU A 136 14.89 -12.66 19.97
CA GLU A 136 14.59 -11.36 20.62
C GLU A 136 13.14 -11.32 21.16
N ALA A 137 12.19 -11.88 20.41
CA ALA A 137 10.79 -11.99 20.80
C ALA A 137 10.53 -13.08 21.87
N LYS A 138 11.50 -13.96 22.14
CA LYS A 138 11.37 -15.13 23.03
C LYS A 138 10.22 -16.06 22.63
N LEU A 139 10.09 -16.31 21.33
CA LEU A 139 9.06 -17.16 20.75
C LEU A 139 9.65 -18.46 20.23
N GLU A 140 8.95 -19.56 20.50
CA GLU A 140 9.17 -20.86 19.86
C GLU A 140 8.08 -21.08 18.81
N THR A 141 8.48 -21.16 17.54
CA THR A 141 7.56 -21.23 16.41
C THR A 141 8.09 -22.22 15.38
N GLU A 142 7.21 -23.01 14.77
CA GLU A 142 7.58 -23.88 13.66
C GLU A 142 7.99 -23.03 12.46
N VAL A 143 9.17 -23.31 11.89
CA VAL A 143 9.70 -22.59 10.71
C VAL A 143 9.74 -23.52 9.51
N VAL A 144 9.24 -23.04 8.37
CA VAL A 144 9.24 -23.73 7.07
C VAL A 144 9.94 -22.84 6.05
N VAL A 145 10.95 -23.36 5.38
CA VAL A 145 11.77 -22.59 4.43
C VAL A 145 11.28 -22.82 2.99
N PHE A 146 11.10 -21.75 2.24
CA PHE A 146 11.00 -21.80 0.77
C PHE A 146 12.43 -21.95 0.22
N GLY A 147 12.76 -23.14 -0.28
CA GLY A 147 14.10 -23.53 -0.72
C GLY A 147 14.64 -24.71 0.08
N GLU A 148 15.95 -24.83 0.12
CA GLU A 148 16.64 -25.93 0.81
C GLU A 148 17.00 -25.55 2.26
N SER A 149 16.94 -26.51 3.17
CA SER A 149 17.35 -26.32 4.56
C SER A 149 17.69 -27.67 5.21
N GLU A 150 18.83 -27.72 5.89
CA GLU A 150 19.20 -28.88 6.75
C GLU A 150 18.59 -28.77 8.15
N LYS A 151 18.25 -27.54 8.58
CA LYS A 151 17.79 -27.25 9.95
C LYS A 151 16.26 -27.26 10.08
N TYR A 152 15.57 -26.79 9.06
CA TYR A 152 14.12 -26.56 9.09
C TYR A 152 13.40 -27.43 8.06
N LYS A 153 12.10 -27.64 8.27
CA LYS A 153 11.25 -28.22 7.23
C LYS A 153 11.25 -27.34 6.00
N THR A 154 11.20 -27.95 4.84
CA THR A 154 11.12 -27.22 3.57
C THR A 154 9.68 -27.16 3.07
N PHE A 155 9.35 -26.13 2.33
CA PHE A 155 8.06 -25.99 1.68
C PHE A 155 7.78 -27.19 0.76
N SER A 156 8.78 -27.69 0.05
CA SER A 156 8.68 -28.87 -0.81
C SER A 156 8.23 -30.10 -0.05
N SER A 157 8.66 -30.28 1.21
CA SER A 157 8.23 -31.39 2.06
C SER A 157 6.76 -31.32 2.48
N LEU A 158 6.21 -30.11 2.64
CA LEU A 158 4.80 -29.89 2.95
C LEU A 158 3.91 -30.01 1.71
N ASN A 159 4.45 -29.76 0.52
CA ASN A 159 3.74 -29.78 -0.76
C ASN A 159 3.68 -31.17 -1.41
N GLN A 160 3.97 -32.24 -0.66
CA GLN A 160 3.92 -33.61 -1.16
C GLN A 160 2.47 -34.10 -1.32
N PRO A 161 2.18 -34.97 -2.30
CA PRO A 161 0.88 -35.59 -2.48
C PRO A 161 0.34 -36.24 -1.19
N GLN A 162 -0.96 -36.04 -0.93
CA GLN A 162 -1.65 -36.59 0.24
C GLN A 162 -2.77 -37.54 -0.23
N THR A 163 -2.96 -38.66 0.46
CA THR A 163 -3.96 -39.69 0.10
C THR A 163 -5.40 -39.18 0.01
N ASN A 164 -5.75 -38.16 0.80
CA ASN A 164 -7.10 -37.61 0.94
C ASN A 164 -7.31 -36.23 0.31
N GLU A 165 -6.41 -35.80 -0.61
CA GLU A 165 -6.56 -34.50 -1.31
C GLU A 165 -7.91 -34.33 -2.01
N HIS A 166 -8.41 -35.37 -2.63
CA HIS A 166 -9.67 -35.35 -3.40
C HIS A 166 -10.92 -35.16 -2.54
N GLU A 167 -10.85 -35.51 -1.26
CA GLU A 167 -11.93 -35.36 -0.28
C GLU A 167 -11.89 -34.00 0.40
N PHE A 168 -10.82 -33.25 0.22
CA PHE A 168 -10.62 -31.99 0.93
C PHE A 168 -11.75 -30.99 0.64
N ARG A 169 -12.19 -30.32 1.69
CA ARG A 169 -13.09 -29.16 1.65
C ARG A 169 -12.58 -28.11 2.63
N PRO A 170 -12.66 -26.82 2.29
CA PRO A 170 -12.35 -25.75 3.24
C PRO A 170 -13.20 -25.86 4.49
N LYS A 171 -12.62 -25.53 5.65
CA LYS A 171 -13.37 -25.48 6.90
C LYS A 171 -14.34 -24.32 6.88
N SER A 172 -15.58 -24.57 7.30
CA SER A 172 -16.58 -23.52 7.47
C SER A 172 -16.15 -22.51 8.53
N ALA A 173 -16.42 -21.24 8.29
CA ALA A 173 -16.13 -20.12 9.18
C ALA A 173 -17.27 -19.10 9.17
N ASP A 174 -17.38 -18.27 10.20
CA ASP A 174 -18.19 -17.08 10.16
C ASP A 174 -17.48 -16.04 9.26
N VAL A 175 -18.24 -15.37 8.40
CA VAL A 175 -17.70 -14.33 7.51
C VAL A 175 -17.16 -13.12 8.28
N GLU A 176 -17.56 -12.93 9.52
CA GLU A 176 -17.05 -11.88 10.42
C GLU A 176 -15.80 -12.30 11.20
N GLU A 177 -15.34 -13.55 11.07
CA GLU A 177 -14.05 -13.95 11.66
C GLU A 177 -12.90 -13.23 10.98
N THR A 178 -11.87 -12.92 11.77
CA THR A 178 -10.61 -12.38 11.24
C THR A 178 -9.90 -13.45 10.41
N CYS A 179 -9.56 -13.12 9.17
CA CYS A 179 -8.83 -14.01 8.27
C CYS A 179 -7.44 -13.48 7.89
N ILE A 180 -7.23 -12.19 7.99
CA ILE A 180 -5.99 -11.53 7.60
C ILE A 180 -5.61 -10.49 8.66
N LEU A 181 -4.32 -10.48 9.03
CA LEU A 181 -3.70 -9.39 9.76
C LEU A 181 -2.77 -8.64 8.80
N ILE A 182 -2.99 -7.34 8.66
CA ILE A 182 -2.14 -6.48 7.84
C ILE A 182 -1.46 -5.46 8.75
N PHE A 183 -0.16 -5.31 8.62
CA PHE A 183 0.60 -4.40 9.46
C PHE A 183 0.60 -2.99 8.87
N SER A 184 0.24 -2.01 9.69
CA SER A 184 0.35 -0.60 9.34
C SER A 184 1.67 -0.03 9.83
N SER A 185 2.21 0.94 9.10
CA SER A 185 3.40 1.70 9.52
C SER A 185 3.11 2.69 10.64
N GLY A 186 2.33 2.32 11.65
CA GLY A 186 1.89 3.11 12.80
C GLY A 186 2.23 4.62 12.75
N SER A 187 1.24 5.47 12.86
CA SER A 187 1.44 6.92 12.83
C SER A 187 2.19 7.47 14.05
N THR A 188 2.20 6.72 15.14
CA THR A 188 2.70 7.16 16.45
C THR A 188 3.87 6.34 17.01
N GLY A 189 4.39 5.34 16.25
CA GLY A 189 5.46 4.49 16.77
C GLY A 189 5.61 3.16 16.03
N LEU A 190 5.58 2.05 16.76
CA LEU A 190 5.70 0.71 16.20
C LEU A 190 4.45 0.32 15.40
N PRO A 191 4.60 -0.52 14.34
CA PRO A 191 3.48 -0.97 13.52
C PRO A 191 2.38 -1.66 14.34
N LYS A 192 1.10 -1.40 14.00
CA LYS A 192 -0.06 -2.10 14.54
C LYS A 192 -0.49 -3.22 13.57
N ALA A 193 -1.11 -4.28 14.09
CA ALA A 193 -1.75 -5.32 13.27
C ALA A 193 -3.25 -5.02 13.12
N ILE A 194 -3.73 -4.95 11.89
CA ILE A 194 -5.09 -4.59 11.52
C ILE A 194 -5.85 -5.85 11.17
N CYS A 195 -6.97 -6.10 11.83
CA CYS A 195 -7.82 -7.27 11.61
C CYS A 195 -8.82 -7.03 10.48
N HIS A 196 -8.73 -7.82 9.42
CA HIS A 196 -9.74 -7.88 8.37
C HIS A 196 -10.54 -9.18 8.46
N SER A 197 -11.88 -9.06 8.44
CA SER A 197 -12.76 -10.22 8.35
C SER A 197 -12.84 -10.74 6.91
N HIS A 198 -13.34 -11.98 6.74
CA HIS A 198 -13.62 -12.52 5.41
C HIS A 198 -14.54 -11.58 4.63
N ARG A 199 -15.61 -11.06 5.27
CA ARG A 199 -16.57 -10.14 4.65
C ARG A 199 -15.88 -8.84 4.21
N SER A 200 -15.19 -8.15 5.13
CA SER A 200 -14.61 -6.83 4.83
C SER A 200 -13.60 -6.93 3.70
N PHE A 201 -12.76 -7.97 3.68
CA PHE A 201 -11.72 -8.14 2.69
C PHE A 201 -12.25 -8.55 1.31
N LEU A 202 -13.22 -9.47 1.25
CA LEU A 202 -13.91 -9.81 0.00
C LEU A 202 -14.66 -8.61 -0.56
N THR A 203 -15.36 -7.86 0.31
CA THR A 203 -16.06 -6.63 -0.10
C THR A 203 -15.10 -5.63 -0.73
N ALA A 204 -13.94 -5.37 -0.11
CA ALA A 204 -12.92 -4.48 -0.64
C ALA A 204 -12.41 -4.95 -2.02
N SER A 205 -12.18 -6.24 -2.18
CA SER A 205 -11.71 -6.82 -3.45
C SER A 205 -12.77 -6.76 -4.55
N TYR A 206 -14.03 -7.01 -4.24
CA TYR A 206 -15.14 -6.88 -5.20
C TYR A 206 -15.39 -5.43 -5.60
N ASN A 207 -15.33 -4.48 -4.65
CA ASN A 207 -15.45 -3.06 -4.94
C ASN A 207 -14.34 -2.61 -5.89
N PHE A 208 -13.11 -3.07 -5.65
CA PHE A 208 -11.99 -2.81 -6.54
C PHE A 208 -12.19 -3.46 -7.91
N TYR A 209 -12.62 -4.71 -7.98
CA TYR A 209 -12.92 -5.39 -9.25
C TYR A 209 -13.99 -4.64 -10.07
N LYS A 210 -14.99 -4.05 -9.42
CA LYS A 210 -16.06 -3.27 -10.06
C LYS A 210 -15.71 -1.82 -10.34
N SER A 211 -14.45 -1.42 -10.18
CA SER A 211 -13.99 -0.04 -10.40
C SER A 211 -13.82 0.36 -11.87
N GLY A 212 -14.23 -0.49 -12.83
CA GLY A 212 -14.13 -0.22 -14.26
C GLY A 212 -12.79 -0.60 -14.90
N SER A 213 -11.79 -0.97 -14.11
CA SER A 213 -10.49 -1.42 -14.62
C SER A 213 -10.54 -2.85 -15.19
N LYS A 214 -9.56 -3.20 -16.06
CA LYS A 214 -9.44 -4.54 -16.64
C LYS A 214 -8.35 -5.33 -15.94
N PHE A 215 -8.70 -6.45 -15.34
CA PHE A 215 -7.81 -7.25 -14.50
C PHE A 215 -7.41 -8.59 -15.12
N ASP A 216 -7.45 -8.72 -16.46
CA ASP A 216 -7.10 -9.98 -17.16
C ASP A 216 -5.66 -10.41 -16.89
N THR A 217 -4.72 -9.46 -16.89
CA THR A 217 -3.32 -9.68 -16.56
C THR A 217 -2.81 -8.56 -15.66
N ILE A 218 -2.55 -8.90 -14.40
CA ILE A 218 -2.11 -7.95 -13.35
C ILE A 218 -0.61 -8.09 -13.14
N LEU A 219 0.12 -6.99 -13.18
CA LEU A 219 1.51 -6.92 -12.74
C LEU A 219 1.57 -6.21 -11.39
N SER A 220 2.10 -6.89 -10.39
CA SER A 220 2.29 -6.36 -9.04
C SER A 220 3.71 -6.62 -8.55
N PHE A 221 4.33 -5.60 -7.97
CA PHE A 221 5.68 -5.65 -7.41
C PHE A 221 5.68 -5.68 -5.89
N SER A 222 4.52 -5.47 -5.29
CA SER A 222 4.39 -5.39 -3.83
C SER A 222 4.38 -6.78 -3.22
N SER A 223 5.15 -6.99 -2.15
CA SER A 223 5.03 -8.19 -1.31
C SER A 223 3.64 -8.25 -0.66
N PHE A 224 3.23 -9.43 -0.20
CA PHE A 224 1.94 -9.60 0.50
C PHE A 224 1.87 -8.88 1.87
N TYR A 225 2.97 -8.30 2.33
CA TYR A 225 2.96 -7.36 3.45
C TYR A 225 2.01 -6.17 3.23
N TRP A 226 1.78 -5.82 1.96
CA TRP A 226 0.92 -4.70 1.57
C TRP A 226 -0.50 -5.15 1.26
N VAL A 227 -1.47 -4.40 1.78
CA VAL A 227 -2.90 -4.63 1.53
C VAL A 227 -3.22 -4.67 0.04
N SER A 228 -2.57 -3.84 -0.78
CA SER A 228 -2.77 -3.79 -2.23
C SER A 228 -2.42 -5.12 -2.91
N ALA A 229 -1.30 -5.76 -2.56
CA ALA A 229 -0.90 -7.03 -3.14
C ALA A 229 -1.91 -8.16 -2.82
N MET A 230 -2.46 -8.14 -1.61
CA MET A 230 -3.51 -9.05 -1.17
C MET A 230 -4.82 -8.81 -1.92
N ILE A 231 -5.24 -7.54 -2.08
CA ILE A 231 -6.43 -7.18 -2.86
C ILE A 231 -6.25 -7.60 -4.31
N PHE A 232 -5.08 -7.40 -4.94
CA PHE A 232 -4.84 -7.81 -6.33
C PHE A 232 -4.86 -9.32 -6.51
N LEU A 233 -4.38 -10.10 -5.53
CA LEU A 233 -4.52 -11.55 -5.53
C LEU A 233 -5.99 -11.96 -5.60
N VAL A 234 -6.81 -11.44 -4.67
CA VAL A 234 -8.24 -11.78 -4.60
C VAL A 234 -9.01 -11.26 -5.81
N THR A 235 -8.70 -10.04 -6.28
CA THR A 235 -9.30 -9.46 -7.49
C THR A 235 -9.03 -10.32 -8.72
N SER A 236 -7.81 -10.86 -8.88
CA SER A 236 -7.51 -11.76 -10.00
C SER A 236 -8.36 -13.04 -9.96
N PHE A 237 -8.67 -13.54 -8.76
CA PHE A 237 -9.51 -14.73 -8.61
C PHE A 237 -10.98 -14.47 -8.98
N ILE A 238 -11.53 -13.27 -8.75
CA ILE A 238 -12.94 -12.98 -8.99
C ILE A 238 -13.39 -13.34 -10.42
N HIS A 239 -12.53 -13.18 -11.43
CA HIS A 239 -12.87 -13.48 -12.83
C HIS A 239 -11.91 -14.46 -13.52
N GLY A 240 -11.01 -15.09 -12.76
CA GLY A 240 -10.03 -16.03 -13.32
C GLY A 240 -8.93 -15.34 -14.15
N GLY A 241 -8.51 -14.15 -13.73
CA GLY A 241 -7.37 -13.43 -14.30
C GLY A 241 -6.04 -14.03 -13.89
N ARG A 242 -4.95 -13.58 -14.48
CA ARG A 242 -3.59 -14.05 -14.18
C ARG A 242 -2.74 -12.94 -13.57
N ARG A 243 -1.79 -13.32 -12.74
CA ARG A 243 -0.82 -12.41 -12.13
C ARG A 243 0.58 -12.72 -12.65
N ILE A 244 1.33 -11.67 -12.95
CA ILE A 244 2.74 -11.75 -13.29
C ILE A 244 3.53 -11.44 -12.03
N LEU A 245 4.32 -12.40 -11.56
CA LEU A 245 5.14 -12.32 -10.35
C LEU A 245 6.58 -12.02 -10.79
N CYS A 246 7.20 -10.98 -10.25
CA CYS A 246 8.52 -10.53 -10.70
C CYS A 246 9.47 -10.15 -9.57
N GLY A 247 9.23 -10.69 -8.37
CA GLY A 247 10.01 -10.35 -7.17
C GLY A 247 9.73 -8.91 -6.68
N SER A 248 10.55 -8.44 -5.76
CA SER A 248 10.34 -7.14 -5.09
C SER A 248 11.08 -5.98 -5.76
N THR A 249 12.08 -6.24 -6.58
CA THR A 249 12.91 -5.20 -7.21
C THR A 249 12.72 -5.21 -8.72
N VAL A 250 11.99 -4.22 -9.23
CA VAL A 250 11.77 -4.09 -10.66
C VAL A 250 12.51 -2.88 -11.20
N LYS A 251 13.49 -3.15 -12.06
CA LYS A 251 14.14 -2.10 -12.84
C LYS A 251 13.17 -1.58 -13.91
N PRO A 252 13.21 -0.29 -14.28
CA PRO A 252 12.33 0.28 -15.30
C PRO A 252 12.31 -0.52 -16.61
N LYS A 253 13.48 -0.93 -17.11
CA LYS A 253 13.58 -1.78 -18.30
C LYS A 253 12.77 -3.08 -18.18
N GLN A 254 12.80 -3.72 -17.03
CA GLN A 254 12.06 -4.96 -16.77
C GLN A 254 10.55 -4.71 -16.69
N LEU A 255 10.13 -3.56 -16.12
CA LEU A 255 8.75 -3.14 -16.11
C LEU A 255 8.17 -3.10 -17.53
N PHE A 256 8.79 -2.32 -18.42
CA PHE A 256 8.32 -2.17 -19.81
C PHE A 256 8.39 -3.48 -20.59
N HIS A 257 9.48 -4.24 -20.43
CA HIS A 257 9.60 -5.57 -21.04
C HIS A 257 8.47 -6.51 -20.60
N ASN A 258 8.12 -6.54 -19.32
CA ASN A 258 7.03 -7.38 -18.81
C ASN A 258 5.66 -6.92 -19.33
N ILE A 259 5.41 -5.60 -19.44
CA ILE A 259 4.17 -5.07 -20.03
C ILE A 259 4.00 -5.59 -21.45
N GLU A 260 5.03 -5.46 -22.29
CA GLU A 260 5.02 -5.92 -23.67
C GLU A 260 4.89 -7.44 -23.79
N LYS A 261 5.76 -8.20 -23.07
CA LYS A 261 5.85 -9.66 -23.18
C LYS A 261 4.57 -10.36 -22.73
N TYR A 262 4.03 -9.95 -21.58
CA TYR A 262 2.88 -10.63 -20.97
C TYR A 262 1.54 -9.97 -21.29
N LYS A 263 1.55 -8.90 -22.10
CA LYS A 263 0.35 -8.11 -22.45
C LYS A 263 -0.43 -7.73 -21.19
N ILE A 264 0.27 -7.01 -20.29
CA ILE A 264 -0.29 -6.56 -19.03
C ILE A 264 -1.47 -5.61 -19.30
N THR A 265 -2.56 -5.79 -18.56
CA THR A 265 -3.76 -4.93 -18.65
C THR A 265 -3.90 -3.95 -17.50
N PHE A 266 -3.31 -4.28 -16.36
CA PHE A 266 -3.35 -3.49 -15.12
C PHE A 266 -2.01 -3.50 -14.40
N ILE A 267 -1.54 -2.31 -13.97
CA ILE A 267 -0.39 -2.18 -13.06
C ILE A 267 -0.72 -1.24 -11.90
N PHE A 268 -0.08 -1.50 -10.74
CA PHE A 268 -0.04 -0.58 -9.63
C PHE A 268 1.38 -0.06 -9.45
N LEU A 269 1.55 1.27 -9.46
CA LEU A 269 2.82 1.94 -9.30
C LEU A 269 2.84 2.75 -8.00
N ALA A 270 3.61 2.29 -7.04
CA ALA A 270 4.00 3.11 -5.90
C ALA A 270 4.93 4.27 -6.37
N PRO A 271 5.06 5.38 -5.63
CA PRO A 271 5.82 6.55 -6.08
C PRO A 271 7.23 6.26 -6.59
N VAL A 272 7.98 5.38 -5.94
CA VAL A 272 9.34 4.99 -6.40
C VAL A 272 9.32 4.40 -7.82
N LEU A 273 8.31 3.59 -8.12
CA LEU A 273 8.16 2.98 -9.44
C LEU A 273 7.68 4.00 -10.47
N THR A 274 6.85 4.98 -10.08
CA THR A 274 6.46 6.07 -10.99
C THR A 274 7.67 6.89 -11.41
N TYR A 275 8.56 7.25 -10.48
CA TYR A 275 9.81 7.95 -10.80
C TYR A 275 10.71 7.11 -11.69
N GLY A 276 10.87 5.82 -11.39
CA GLY A 276 11.66 4.90 -12.23
C GLY A 276 11.12 4.81 -13.66
N ALA A 277 9.82 4.65 -13.82
CA ALA A 277 9.18 4.55 -15.14
C ALA A 277 9.30 5.86 -15.95
N THR A 278 9.09 7.02 -15.31
CA THR A 278 9.11 8.32 -16.01
C THR A 278 10.51 8.81 -16.37
N ASN A 279 11.53 8.31 -15.68
CA ASN A 279 12.93 8.65 -15.95
C ASN A 279 13.66 7.61 -16.82
N PHE A 280 12.96 6.60 -17.32
CA PHE A 280 13.54 5.61 -18.24
C PHE A 280 13.48 6.12 -19.68
N PRO A 281 14.63 6.46 -20.32
CA PRO A 281 14.63 7.14 -21.62
C PRO A 281 14.09 6.27 -22.76
N ASP A 282 14.28 4.95 -22.66
CA ASP A 282 13.96 4.00 -23.72
C ASP A 282 12.51 3.47 -23.68
N TYR A 283 11.61 4.07 -22.87
CA TYR A 283 10.24 3.56 -22.71
C TYR A 283 9.46 3.45 -24.02
N LYS A 284 9.74 4.33 -25.00
CA LYS A 284 9.10 4.32 -26.33
C LYS A 284 9.46 3.12 -27.20
N ASN A 285 10.50 2.36 -26.84
CA ASN A 285 10.91 1.17 -27.54
C ASN A 285 10.07 -0.07 -27.19
N TYR A 286 9.10 0.06 -26.29
CA TYR A 286 8.26 -1.03 -25.80
C TYR A 286 6.79 -0.79 -26.15
N ASP A 287 6.09 -1.86 -26.55
CA ASP A 287 4.64 -1.84 -26.79
C ASP A 287 3.88 -1.91 -25.45
N THR A 288 3.30 -0.78 -25.05
CA THR A 288 2.45 -0.70 -23.86
C THR A 288 0.95 -0.64 -24.18
N SER A 289 0.53 -0.88 -25.42
CA SER A 289 -0.86 -0.75 -25.89
C SER A 289 -1.86 -1.69 -25.21
N SER A 290 -1.38 -2.79 -24.62
CA SER A 290 -2.21 -3.71 -23.83
C SER A 290 -2.62 -3.16 -22.45
N LEU A 291 -1.91 -2.13 -21.97
CA LEU A 291 -2.11 -1.59 -20.63
C LEU A 291 -3.29 -0.62 -20.60
N TYR A 292 -4.38 -1.02 -19.96
CA TYR A 292 -5.58 -0.19 -19.83
C TYR A 292 -5.54 0.76 -18.64
N THR A 293 -5.03 0.26 -17.49
CA THR A 293 -5.04 1.06 -16.25
C THR A 293 -3.67 1.05 -15.59
N VAL A 294 -3.19 2.25 -15.28
CA VAL A 294 -2.05 2.51 -14.39
C VAL A 294 -2.59 3.14 -13.11
N LEU A 295 -2.67 2.35 -12.06
CA LEU A 295 -3.08 2.84 -10.75
C LEU A 295 -1.86 3.35 -9.99
N CYS A 296 -1.89 4.61 -9.55
CA CYS A 296 -0.88 5.23 -8.70
C CYS A 296 -1.45 5.45 -7.29
N GLY A 297 -0.64 5.25 -6.25
CA GLY A 297 -1.10 5.46 -4.89
C GLY A 297 -0.13 4.95 -3.83
N GLY A 298 -0.61 4.87 -2.58
CA GLY A 298 0.16 4.42 -1.43
C GLY A 298 0.87 5.55 -0.66
N THR A 299 1.28 6.62 -1.32
CA THR A 299 1.70 7.89 -0.71
C THR A 299 1.40 9.06 -1.65
N ALA A 300 1.60 10.29 -1.19
CA ALA A 300 1.42 11.48 -2.03
C ALA A 300 2.32 11.44 -3.28
N ILE A 301 1.75 11.82 -4.41
CA ILE A 301 2.45 12.01 -5.69
C ILE A 301 2.05 13.39 -6.22
N SER A 302 3.03 14.20 -6.63
CA SER A 302 2.73 15.53 -7.16
C SER A 302 1.97 15.46 -8.50
N ALA A 303 1.14 16.46 -8.77
CA ALA A 303 0.43 16.56 -10.05
C ALA A 303 1.41 16.60 -11.24
N THR A 304 2.59 17.23 -11.06
CA THR A 304 3.66 17.27 -12.05
C THR A 304 4.18 15.86 -12.37
N GLN A 305 4.42 15.04 -11.34
CA GLN A 305 4.85 13.67 -11.53
C GLN A 305 3.77 12.81 -12.20
N LEU A 306 2.51 12.99 -11.82
CA LEU A 306 1.38 12.29 -12.46
C LEU A 306 1.24 12.65 -13.94
N ARG A 307 1.46 13.93 -14.33
CA ARG A 307 1.51 14.33 -15.75
C ARG A 307 2.60 13.59 -16.52
N LYS A 308 3.80 13.39 -15.92
CA LYS A 308 4.85 12.59 -16.54
C LYS A 308 4.42 11.13 -16.72
N VAL A 309 3.70 10.54 -15.74
CA VAL A 309 3.15 9.18 -15.87
C VAL A 309 2.14 9.11 -17.02
N HIS A 310 1.23 10.09 -17.13
CA HIS A 310 0.31 10.18 -18.28
C HIS A 310 1.03 10.26 -19.63
N THR A 311 2.16 10.97 -19.71
CA THR A 311 2.96 11.06 -20.94
C THR A 311 3.60 9.73 -21.30
N VAL A 312 4.10 8.98 -20.31
CA VAL A 312 4.76 7.69 -20.53
C VAL A 312 3.76 6.60 -20.91
N PHE A 313 2.56 6.62 -20.34
CA PHE A 313 1.49 5.64 -20.56
C PHE A 313 0.28 6.29 -21.25
N GLU A 314 0.53 6.95 -22.39
CA GLU A 314 -0.46 7.78 -23.10
C GLU A 314 -1.72 7.04 -23.57
N HIS A 315 -1.65 5.70 -23.71
CA HIS A 315 -2.78 4.85 -24.10
C HIS A 315 -3.56 4.27 -22.91
N SER A 316 -3.13 4.58 -21.68
CA SER A 316 -3.70 4.04 -20.45
C SER A 316 -4.44 5.10 -19.65
N ASP A 317 -5.46 4.68 -18.91
CA ASP A 317 -6.08 5.51 -17.87
C ASP A 317 -5.16 5.52 -16.63
N VAL A 318 -4.47 6.64 -16.42
CA VAL A 318 -3.62 6.83 -15.24
C VAL A 318 -4.46 7.41 -14.10
N ILE A 319 -4.66 6.60 -13.07
CA ILE A 319 -5.56 6.92 -11.95
C ILE A 319 -4.72 7.08 -10.68
N PHE A 320 -4.92 8.18 -9.98
CA PHE A 320 -4.39 8.35 -8.63
C PHE A 320 -5.49 8.02 -7.62
N ALA A 321 -5.18 7.13 -6.68
CA ALA A 321 -6.14 6.60 -5.72
C ALA A 321 -5.70 6.84 -4.28
N TYR A 322 -6.68 6.98 -3.39
CA TYR A 322 -6.49 7.05 -1.95
C TYR A 322 -7.09 5.83 -1.27
N GLY A 323 -6.37 5.29 -0.31
CA GLY A 323 -6.78 4.17 0.51
C GLY A 323 -5.92 4.02 1.75
N LEU A 324 -6.43 3.29 2.72
CA LEU A 324 -5.78 2.99 3.99
C LEU A 324 -5.71 1.48 4.19
N THR A 325 -4.76 1.05 5.01
CA THR A 325 -4.68 -0.36 5.40
C THR A 325 -5.94 -0.79 6.15
N GLU A 326 -6.53 0.12 6.91
CA GLU A 326 -7.74 -0.06 7.71
C GLU A 326 -9.03 -0.29 6.89
N THR A 327 -9.02 0.09 5.61
CA THR A 327 -10.24 0.09 4.78
C THR A 327 -10.04 -0.43 3.37
N GLY A 328 -8.80 -0.61 2.95
CA GLY A 328 -8.47 -0.82 1.53
C GLY A 328 -8.63 0.46 0.71
N LEU A 329 -9.07 0.32 -0.53
CA LEU A 329 -9.22 1.44 -1.46
C LEU A 329 -10.49 2.24 -1.17
N LEU A 330 -10.35 3.55 -1.02
CA LEU A 330 -11.44 4.46 -0.62
C LEU A 330 -11.95 5.31 -1.77
N THR A 331 -11.04 5.90 -2.55
CA THR A 331 -11.40 6.74 -3.70
C THR A 331 -10.55 6.41 -4.91
N LEU A 332 -11.16 6.47 -6.07
CA LEU A 332 -10.52 6.44 -7.38
C LEU A 332 -11.51 6.97 -8.43
N PHE A 333 -11.02 7.23 -9.63
CA PHE A 333 -11.86 7.40 -10.81
C PHE A 333 -12.18 6.05 -11.45
N ASP A 334 -13.43 5.88 -11.87
CA ASP A 334 -13.84 4.76 -12.72
C ASP A 334 -13.52 5.10 -14.18
N PRO A 335 -12.60 4.35 -14.85
CA PRO A 335 -12.20 4.66 -16.22
C PRO A 335 -13.33 4.52 -17.26
N THR A 336 -14.45 3.90 -16.90
CA THR A 336 -15.61 3.76 -17.79
C THR A 336 -16.56 4.95 -17.71
N THR A 337 -16.67 5.61 -16.57
CA THR A 337 -17.62 6.71 -16.33
C THR A 337 -16.96 8.06 -16.09
N ASP A 338 -15.73 8.10 -15.58
CA ASP A 338 -15.04 9.32 -15.18
C ASP A 338 -13.87 9.71 -16.11
N LYS A 339 -13.84 9.19 -17.35
CA LYS A 339 -12.72 9.35 -18.29
C LYS A 339 -12.30 10.81 -18.51
N GLU A 340 -13.24 11.73 -18.62
CA GLU A 340 -12.96 13.16 -18.74
C GLU A 340 -12.31 13.73 -17.47
N LEU A 341 -12.74 13.27 -16.28
CA LEU A 341 -12.20 13.73 -15.01
C LEU A 341 -10.76 13.23 -14.78
N ILE A 342 -10.43 12.02 -15.23
CA ILE A 342 -9.06 11.45 -15.16
C ILE A 342 -8.06 12.39 -15.83
N THR A 343 -8.40 12.95 -16.98
CA THR A 343 -7.52 13.86 -17.73
C THR A 343 -7.56 15.29 -17.21
N ARG A 344 -8.74 15.78 -16.79
CA ARG A 344 -8.95 17.16 -16.36
C ARG A 344 -8.44 17.42 -14.94
N LYS A 345 -8.55 16.43 -14.03
CA LYS A 345 -8.29 16.59 -12.60
C LYS A 345 -7.05 15.80 -12.14
N ILE A 346 -5.93 16.00 -12.82
CA ILE A 346 -4.66 15.36 -12.46
C ILE A 346 -4.24 15.78 -11.06
N GLY A 347 -3.97 14.80 -10.19
CA GLY A 347 -3.64 15.01 -8.76
C GLY A 347 -4.82 14.83 -7.81
N CYS A 348 -6.03 14.66 -8.34
CA CYS A 348 -7.19 14.25 -7.58
C CYS A 348 -7.15 12.73 -7.31
N CYS A 349 -7.58 12.32 -6.12
CA CYS A 349 -7.68 10.90 -5.74
C CYS A 349 -8.99 10.24 -6.23
N GLY A 350 -9.78 10.93 -7.05
CA GLY A 350 -11.04 10.43 -7.57
C GLY A 350 -12.23 10.62 -6.63
N LYS A 351 -13.28 9.90 -6.92
CA LYS A 351 -14.53 9.88 -6.14
C LYS A 351 -14.56 8.69 -5.20
N VAL A 352 -15.43 8.77 -4.22
CA VAL A 352 -15.72 7.63 -3.31
C VAL A 352 -16.06 6.38 -4.10
N THR A 353 -15.43 5.24 -3.78
CA THR A 353 -15.57 3.99 -4.54
C THR A 353 -16.99 3.43 -4.51
N PHE A 354 -17.37 2.73 -5.57
CA PHE A 354 -18.61 1.97 -5.62
C PHE A 354 -18.68 0.93 -4.49
N GLY A 355 -19.88 0.76 -3.94
CA GLY A 355 -20.19 -0.30 -3.01
C GLY A 355 -19.73 -0.05 -1.57
N CYS A 356 -19.13 1.08 -1.30
CA CYS A 356 -18.93 1.54 0.06
C CYS A 356 -20.01 2.55 0.43
N THR A 357 -20.74 2.30 1.51
CA THR A 357 -21.44 3.37 2.21
C THR A 357 -20.37 4.17 2.94
N LEU A 358 -19.58 4.90 2.18
CA LEU A 358 -18.57 5.78 2.69
C LEU A 358 -19.26 7.07 3.09
N LYS A 359 -19.46 7.25 4.37
CA LYS A 359 -19.59 8.60 4.89
C LYS A 359 -18.15 9.14 5.02
N CYS A 360 -17.64 9.74 3.94
CA CYS A 360 -16.43 10.53 4.00
C CYS A 360 -16.84 11.93 4.42
N GLN A 361 -16.41 12.38 5.58
CA GLN A 361 -16.59 13.77 6.00
C GLN A 361 -15.23 14.42 6.10
N ILE A 362 -15.18 15.67 5.64
CA ILE A 362 -14.06 16.55 5.91
C ILE A 362 -14.44 17.36 7.15
N VAL A 363 -13.64 17.26 8.20
CA VAL A 363 -13.96 17.81 9.51
C VAL A 363 -12.88 18.80 9.92
N ASP A 364 -13.30 19.96 10.41
CA ASP A 364 -12.40 20.91 11.03
C ASP A 364 -11.81 20.30 12.32
N VAL A 365 -10.47 20.34 12.45
CA VAL A 365 -9.77 19.65 13.55
C VAL A 365 -9.91 20.36 14.90
N GLU A 366 -10.30 21.64 14.91
CA GLU A 366 -10.47 22.43 16.13
C GLU A 366 -11.93 22.45 16.60
N THR A 367 -12.86 22.62 15.66
CA THR A 367 -14.29 22.76 15.97
C THR A 367 -15.09 21.47 15.85
N ASN A 368 -14.56 20.46 15.18
CA ASN A 368 -15.25 19.21 14.76
C ASN A 368 -16.46 19.45 13.83
N GLU A 369 -16.56 20.61 13.20
CA GLU A 369 -17.62 20.89 12.23
C GLU A 369 -17.34 20.22 10.89
N ILE A 370 -18.40 19.74 10.21
CA ILE A 370 -18.30 19.18 8.87
C ILE A 370 -18.14 20.32 7.88
N LEU A 371 -17.03 20.31 7.16
CA LEU A 371 -16.65 21.36 6.22
C LEU A 371 -17.30 21.19 4.85
N GLY A 372 -17.46 22.31 4.17
CA GLY A 372 -18.00 22.37 2.81
C GLY A 372 -16.95 22.14 1.72
N THR A 373 -17.39 22.34 0.48
CA THR A 373 -16.57 22.24 -0.74
C THR A 373 -15.34 23.14 -0.67
N ASN A 374 -14.18 22.60 -1.07
CA ASN A 374 -12.87 23.28 -1.09
C ASN A 374 -12.34 23.74 0.29
N GLN A 375 -12.96 23.31 1.37
CA GLN A 375 -12.47 23.56 2.73
C GLN A 375 -11.63 22.38 3.21
N LYS A 376 -10.43 22.67 3.70
CA LYS A 376 -9.46 21.66 4.16
C LYS A 376 -9.72 21.28 5.61
N GLY A 377 -9.78 19.98 5.89
CA GLY A 377 -9.92 19.42 7.23
C GLY A 377 -9.51 17.95 7.27
N GLU A 378 -9.70 17.33 8.43
CA GLU A 378 -9.41 15.90 8.60
C GLU A 378 -10.44 15.05 7.84
N ILE A 379 -9.95 14.08 7.07
CA ILE A 379 -10.79 13.07 6.44
C ILE A 379 -11.21 12.06 7.50
N ARG A 380 -12.52 11.94 7.76
CA ARG A 380 -13.10 10.90 8.61
C ARG A 380 -14.01 10.01 7.80
N LEU A 381 -14.01 8.72 8.09
CA LEU A 381 -14.70 7.76 7.23
C LEU A 381 -15.34 6.59 7.98
N LYS A 382 -16.42 6.07 7.38
CA LYS A 382 -17.04 4.78 7.66
C LYS A 382 -17.13 3.98 6.37
N SER A 383 -16.89 2.67 6.42
CA SER A 383 -16.97 1.81 5.25
C SER A 383 -17.41 0.40 5.64
N SER A 384 -18.11 -0.28 4.73
CA SER A 384 -18.38 -1.72 4.83
C SER A 384 -17.13 -2.59 4.66
N THR A 385 -16.02 -1.97 4.20
CA THR A 385 -14.71 -2.61 4.05
C THR A 385 -13.78 -2.35 5.22
N MET A 386 -14.26 -1.61 6.23
CA MET A 386 -13.46 -1.23 7.39
C MET A 386 -12.92 -2.45 8.13
N MET A 387 -11.71 -2.31 8.67
CA MET A 387 -11.15 -3.26 9.62
C MET A 387 -12.14 -3.56 10.75
N LYS A 388 -12.02 -4.74 11.33
CA LYS A 388 -12.79 -5.10 12.51
C LYS A 388 -12.25 -4.37 13.75
N GLU A 389 -10.94 -4.42 13.95
CA GLU A 389 -10.23 -3.85 15.11
C GLU A 389 -8.72 -3.87 14.87
N TYR A 390 -7.96 -3.24 15.74
CA TYR A 390 -6.52 -3.51 15.87
C TYR A 390 -6.30 -4.76 16.74
N TYR A 391 -5.48 -5.68 16.27
CA TYR A 391 -5.26 -6.97 16.94
C TYR A 391 -4.63 -6.75 18.32
N ARG A 392 -5.33 -7.22 19.38
CA ARG A 392 -4.90 -7.09 20.78
C ARG A 392 -4.58 -5.67 21.24
N ALA A 393 -5.22 -4.67 20.65
CA ALA A 393 -5.02 -3.27 21.01
C ALA A 393 -6.36 -2.53 21.11
N ASP A 394 -6.43 -1.54 22.00
CA ASP A 394 -7.58 -0.64 22.08
C ASP A 394 -7.55 0.33 20.90
N SER A 395 -8.64 0.40 20.17
CA SER A 395 -8.84 1.29 19.03
C SER A 395 -9.86 2.40 19.27
N SER A 396 -10.39 2.52 20.50
CA SER A 396 -11.47 3.47 20.83
C SER A 396 -11.14 4.91 20.48
N GLN A 397 -9.87 5.32 20.66
CA GLN A 397 -9.40 6.67 20.37
C GLN A 397 -9.25 6.98 18.87
N ASP A 398 -9.15 5.94 18.03
CA ASP A 398 -8.99 6.09 16.58
C ASP A 398 -10.34 6.42 15.90
N PHE A 399 -11.46 6.34 16.63
CA PHE A 399 -12.79 6.68 16.14
C PHE A 399 -13.36 7.91 16.83
N ASP A 400 -14.26 8.61 16.15
CA ASP A 400 -15.05 9.68 16.78
C ASP A 400 -16.33 9.11 17.46
N GLU A 401 -17.10 10.00 18.10
CA GLU A 401 -18.31 9.62 18.84
C GLU A 401 -19.39 9.00 17.95
N GLU A 402 -19.41 9.32 16.67
CA GLU A 402 -20.31 8.74 15.68
C GLU A 402 -19.76 7.43 15.08
N GLY A 403 -18.53 7.02 15.44
CA GLY A 403 -17.85 5.82 14.97
C GLY A 403 -17.22 5.97 13.57
N PHE A 404 -16.84 7.18 13.15
CA PHE A 404 -15.99 7.41 12.00
C PHE A 404 -14.53 7.25 12.38
N LEU A 405 -13.77 6.53 11.55
CA LEU A 405 -12.32 6.44 11.69
C LEU A 405 -11.70 7.81 11.42
N LYS A 406 -10.92 8.30 12.37
CA LYS A 406 -10.06 9.48 12.23
C LYS A 406 -8.82 9.05 11.48
N THR A 407 -8.68 9.48 10.21
CA THR A 407 -7.57 9.00 9.37
C THR A 407 -6.25 9.68 9.69
N GLY A 408 -6.30 10.87 10.27
CA GLY A 408 -5.17 11.76 10.43
C GLY A 408 -4.65 12.31 9.08
N ASP A 409 -5.38 12.10 7.99
CA ASP A 409 -5.07 12.68 6.69
C ASP A 409 -5.92 13.94 6.48
N ILE A 410 -5.30 15.03 6.01
CA ILE A 410 -5.96 16.28 5.67
C ILE A 410 -6.32 16.29 4.19
N GLY A 411 -7.55 16.68 3.88
CA GLY A 411 -8.02 16.76 2.51
C GLY A 411 -9.19 17.73 2.34
N TYR A 412 -9.69 17.79 1.12
CA TYR A 412 -10.91 18.50 0.75
C TYR A 412 -11.55 17.81 -0.45
N TYR A 413 -12.82 18.09 -0.69
CA TYR A 413 -13.49 17.71 -1.94
C TYR A 413 -13.93 18.97 -2.70
N ASP A 414 -13.98 18.84 -4.03
CA ASP A 414 -14.41 19.93 -4.92
C ASP A 414 -15.91 19.81 -5.32
N GLU A 415 -16.36 20.67 -6.23
CA GLU A 415 -17.75 20.72 -6.71
C GLU A 415 -18.19 19.44 -7.43
N ASP A 416 -17.27 18.70 -8.02
CA ASP A 416 -17.51 17.41 -8.67
C ASP A 416 -17.42 16.22 -7.68
N GLU A 417 -17.36 16.49 -6.36
CA GLU A 417 -17.19 15.50 -5.29
C GLU A 417 -15.88 14.70 -5.39
N CYS A 418 -14.87 15.26 -6.00
CA CYS A 418 -13.56 14.66 -6.17
C CYS A 418 -12.67 14.97 -4.97
N LEU A 419 -12.08 13.93 -4.37
CA LEU A 419 -11.26 14.06 -3.16
C LEU A 419 -9.81 14.42 -3.51
N TYR A 420 -9.27 15.37 -2.77
CA TYR A 420 -7.85 15.73 -2.77
C TYR A 420 -7.28 15.51 -1.38
N VAL A 421 -6.31 14.63 -1.28
CA VAL A 421 -5.53 14.43 -0.05
C VAL A 421 -4.34 15.37 -0.09
N VAL A 422 -4.22 16.22 0.92
CA VAL A 422 -3.26 17.32 0.94
C VAL A 422 -2.01 16.93 1.71
N ASP A 423 -2.17 16.45 2.95
CA ASP A 423 -1.06 16.03 3.83
C ASP A 423 -1.56 15.16 4.98
N ARG A 424 -0.65 14.81 5.90
CA ARG A 424 -0.99 14.19 7.18
C ARG A 424 -0.99 15.21 8.31
N LEU A 425 -2.00 15.14 9.17
CA LEU A 425 -2.15 16.05 10.32
C LEU A 425 -0.85 16.13 11.17
N LYS A 426 -0.21 15.00 11.40
CA LYS A 426 1.05 14.90 12.17
C LYS A 426 2.31 15.40 11.45
N GLU A 427 2.26 15.56 10.13
CA GLU A 427 3.37 16.10 9.33
C GLU A 427 3.29 17.63 9.24
N MET A 428 2.11 18.21 9.52
CA MET A 428 1.94 19.64 9.64
C MET A 428 2.68 20.16 10.86
N PHE A 429 3.19 21.36 10.77
CA PHE A 429 3.85 22.05 11.87
C PHE A 429 3.33 23.48 12.01
N LYS A 430 3.60 24.12 13.16
CA LYS A 430 3.14 25.50 13.41
C LYS A 430 4.30 26.48 13.28
N TYR A 431 4.12 27.47 12.42
CA TYR A 431 4.97 28.65 12.31
C TYR A 431 4.15 29.91 12.63
N LEU A 432 4.53 30.66 13.66
CA LEU A 432 3.81 31.84 14.15
C LEU A 432 2.30 31.55 14.33
N SER A 433 1.98 30.43 14.97
CA SER A 433 0.61 29.92 15.18
C SER A 433 -0.17 29.50 13.93
N TRP A 434 0.42 29.59 12.72
CA TRP A 434 -0.19 29.12 11.48
C TRP A 434 0.18 27.67 11.20
N HIS A 435 -0.79 26.88 10.79
CA HIS A 435 -0.53 25.52 10.32
C HIS A 435 0.10 25.56 8.93
N ILE A 436 1.31 25.03 8.83
CA ILE A 436 2.04 24.88 7.56
C ILE A 436 1.85 23.46 7.07
N VAL A 437 1.50 23.34 5.80
CA VAL A 437 1.31 22.08 5.09
C VAL A 437 2.55 21.82 4.23
N PRO A 438 3.46 20.93 4.63
CA PRO A 438 4.72 20.67 3.92
C PRO A 438 4.52 20.36 2.44
N THR A 439 3.58 19.50 2.11
CA THR A 439 3.32 19.05 0.74
C THR A 439 2.90 20.20 -0.20
N ALA A 440 2.26 21.25 0.32
CA ALA A 440 1.92 22.42 -0.48
C ALA A 440 3.17 23.14 -0.99
N ILE A 441 4.18 23.28 -0.14
CA ILE A 441 5.47 23.90 -0.50
C ILE A 441 6.29 22.94 -1.38
N GLU A 442 6.26 21.62 -1.11
CA GLU A 442 6.92 20.60 -1.93
C GLU A 442 6.39 20.63 -3.38
N ASN A 443 5.10 20.79 -3.58
CA ASN A 443 4.51 20.91 -4.91
C ASN A 443 5.05 22.10 -5.69
N VAL A 444 5.29 23.23 -5.02
CA VAL A 444 5.92 24.42 -5.63
C VAL A 444 7.38 24.14 -5.97
N LEU A 445 8.12 23.47 -5.09
CA LEU A 445 9.50 23.06 -5.34
C LEU A 445 9.62 22.16 -6.59
N PHE A 446 8.70 21.23 -6.79
CA PHE A 446 8.65 20.35 -7.97
C PHE A 446 8.34 21.06 -9.29
N GLU A 447 7.87 22.31 -9.26
CA GLU A 447 7.72 23.13 -10.47
C GLU A 447 9.05 23.71 -10.95
N HIS A 448 10.09 23.72 -10.09
CA HIS A 448 11.41 24.23 -10.47
C HIS A 448 12.17 23.17 -11.30
N PRO A 449 12.66 23.51 -12.51
CA PRO A 449 13.27 22.52 -13.43
C PRO A 449 14.56 21.86 -12.88
N GLY A 450 15.22 22.50 -11.94
CA GLY A 450 16.42 21.96 -11.28
C GLY A 450 16.15 21.07 -10.08
N VAL A 451 14.89 20.89 -9.66
CA VAL A 451 14.52 20.08 -8.50
C VAL A 451 14.09 18.69 -8.93
N LYS A 452 14.84 17.68 -8.52
CA LYS A 452 14.54 16.26 -8.74
C LYS A 452 13.66 15.69 -7.65
N GLU A 453 14.04 15.91 -6.38
CA GLU A 453 13.26 15.53 -5.20
C GLU A 453 13.33 16.67 -4.16
N ALA A 454 12.25 16.84 -3.40
CA ALA A 454 12.21 17.80 -2.31
C ALA A 454 11.38 17.27 -1.15
N ILE A 455 11.77 17.66 0.07
CA ILE A 455 11.04 17.39 1.29
C ILE A 455 11.05 18.63 2.17
N VAL A 456 9.89 19.04 2.66
CA VAL A 456 9.71 20.19 3.55
C VAL A 456 9.35 19.74 4.94
N PHE A 457 9.90 20.37 5.96
CA PHE A 457 9.64 20.09 7.37
C PHE A 457 9.84 21.35 8.20
N GLY A 458 9.28 21.34 9.41
CA GLY A 458 9.51 22.38 10.40
C GLY A 458 10.87 22.19 11.09
N LEU A 459 11.72 23.21 11.04
CA LEU A 459 12.95 23.26 11.83
C LEU A 459 12.68 24.07 13.10
N PRO A 460 12.87 23.53 14.32
CA PRO A 460 12.66 24.25 15.55
C PRO A 460 13.51 25.53 15.61
N LYS A 461 12.93 26.67 15.99
CA LYS A 461 13.61 27.94 16.07
C LYS A 461 13.59 28.51 17.50
N ASN A 462 12.45 28.91 18.01
CA ASN A 462 12.24 29.41 19.35
C ASN A 462 10.75 29.25 19.76
N GLU A 463 10.41 29.56 21.02
CA GLU A 463 9.04 29.42 21.53
C GLU A 463 8.03 30.34 20.83
N GLU A 464 8.46 31.54 20.39
CA GLU A 464 7.59 32.54 19.76
C GLU A 464 7.27 32.17 18.30
N GLU A 465 8.27 31.77 17.52
CA GLU A 465 8.11 31.44 16.10
C GLU A 465 7.68 29.99 15.87
N GLY A 466 8.00 29.08 16.80
CA GLY A 466 7.76 27.65 16.67
C GLY A 466 8.75 26.99 15.70
N GLU A 467 8.23 26.35 14.65
CA GLU A 467 9.00 25.63 13.64
C GLU A 467 8.99 26.39 12.31
N VAL A 468 10.15 26.75 11.77
CA VAL A 468 10.25 27.47 10.50
C VAL A 468 10.27 26.52 9.30
N PRO A 469 9.55 26.83 8.20
CA PRO A 469 9.58 26.02 6.99
C PRO A 469 11.00 25.90 6.41
N THR A 470 11.45 24.66 6.22
CA THR A 470 12.80 24.29 5.77
C THR A 470 12.69 23.21 4.71
N ALA A 471 13.53 23.26 3.68
CA ALA A 471 13.53 22.25 2.62
C ALA A 471 14.87 21.54 2.51
N SER A 472 14.82 20.20 2.34
CA SER A 472 15.95 19.43 1.78
C SER A 472 15.63 19.06 0.34
N VAL A 473 16.56 19.34 -0.57
CA VAL A 473 16.36 19.25 -2.02
C VAL A 473 17.45 18.39 -2.66
N VAL A 474 17.03 17.48 -3.54
CA VAL A 474 17.93 16.77 -4.47
C VAL A 474 17.80 17.44 -5.82
N LEU A 475 18.92 17.87 -6.38
CA LEU A 475 18.96 18.52 -7.69
C LEU A 475 18.95 17.49 -8.84
N GLU A 476 18.46 17.91 -10.00
CA GLU A 476 18.64 17.17 -11.25
C GLU A 476 20.12 17.09 -11.64
N ASP A 477 20.53 16.01 -12.27
CA ASP A 477 21.92 15.75 -12.62
C ASP A 477 22.46 16.84 -13.56
N GLY A 478 23.59 17.45 -13.18
CA GLY A 478 24.20 18.52 -13.93
C GLY A 478 23.61 19.92 -13.74
N CYS A 479 22.54 20.03 -12.95
CA CYS A 479 21.94 21.33 -12.64
C CYS A 479 22.85 22.14 -11.71
N ARG A 480 22.98 23.45 -12.00
CA ARG A 480 23.70 24.41 -11.18
C ARG A 480 22.74 25.51 -10.75
N VAL A 481 22.11 25.29 -9.60
CA VAL A 481 21.23 26.26 -8.97
C VAL A 481 21.68 26.40 -7.51
N THR A 482 21.53 27.58 -6.95
CA THR A 482 21.88 27.88 -5.55
C THR A 482 20.67 27.71 -4.65
N GLU A 483 20.89 27.52 -3.35
CA GLU A 483 19.87 27.46 -2.33
C GLU A 483 18.97 28.71 -2.36
N LYS A 484 19.59 29.88 -2.54
CA LYS A 484 18.92 31.17 -2.61
C LYS A 484 17.98 31.30 -3.81
N GLU A 485 18.37 30.80 -4.98
CA GLU A 485 17.52 30.78 -6.17
C GLU A 485 16.27 29.90 -5.95
N ILE A 486 16.40 28.78 -5.27
CA ILE A 486 15.26 27.94 -4.89
C ILE A 486 14.35 28.65 -3.86
N GLU A 487 14.94 29.31 -2.85
CA GLU A 487 14.17 30.09 -1.87
C GLU A 487 13.37 31.21 -2.53
N GLU A 488 14.00 31.98 -3.43
CA GLU A 488 13.36 33.07 -4.17
C GLU A 488 12.24 32.55 -5.09
N PHE A 489 12.47 31.42 -5.77
CA PHE A 489 11.46 30.77 -6.60
C PHE A 489 10.22 30.38 -5.79
N VAL A 490 10.42 29.73 -4.63
CA VAL A 490 9.32 29.36 -3.73
C VAL A 490 8.64 30.62 -3.18
N ALA A 491 9.42 31.60 -2.69
CA ALA A 491 8.88 32.83 -2.10
C ALA A 491 7.98 33.62 -3.05
N GLY A 492 8.21 33.52 -4.35
CA GLY A 492 7.37 34.15 -5.38
C GLY A 492 6.01 33.47 -5.61
N LYS A 493 5.78 32.27 -5.05
CA LYS A 493 4.61 31.41 -5.34
C LYS A 493 3.79 31.00 -4.13
N VAL A 494 4.32 31.19 -2.93
CA VAL A 494 3.67 30.80 -1.67
C VAL A 494 3.31 32.02 -0.83
N SER A 495 2.45 31.84 0.17
CA SER A 495 2.14 32.89 1.15
C SER A 495 3.37 33.25 2.00
N ASP A 496 3.32 34.41 2.66
CA ASP A 496 4.46 34.86 3.48
C ASP A 496 4.82 33.86 4.59
N LYS A 497 3.84 33.16 5.14
CA LYS A 497 4.08 32.16 6.21
C LYS A 497 4.68 30.85 5.72
N GLU A 498 4.55 30.54 4.43
CA GLU A 498 5.05 29.32 3.80
C GLU A 498 6.45 29.46 3.19
N LYS A 499 7.02 30.68 3.18
CA LYS A 499 8.39 30.92 2.70
C LYS A 499 9.41 30.10 3.49
N LEU A 500 10.40 29.55 2.81
CA LEU A 500 11.44 28.68 3.38
C LEU A 500 12.42 29.45 4.29
N ARG A 501 11.93 29.97 5.40
CA ARG A 501 12.70 30.80 6.34
C ARG A 501 13.75 30.02 7.12
N GLY A 502 13.65 28.69 7.17
CA GLY A 502 14.65 27.81 7.73
C GLY A 502 15.73 27.41 6.73
N GLY A 503 15.63 27.90 5.48
CA GLY A 503 16.59 27.67 4.41
C GLY A 503 16.30 26.46 3.54
N VAL A 504 17.10 26.35 2.49
CA VAL A 504 17.17 25.19 1.58
C VAL A 504 18.49 24.48 1.77
N TYR A 505 18.48 23.15 1.83
CA TYR A 505 19.68 22.33 2.00
C TYR A 505 19.76 21.27 0.91
N PHE A 506 20.83 21.28 0.12
CA PHE A 506 21.04 20.27 -0.89
C PHE A 506 21.52 18.96 -0.28
N VAL A 507 20.85 17.86 -0.65
CA VAL A 507 21.16 16.50 -0.21
C VAL A 507 21.35 15.57 -1.39
N LYS A 508 22.12 14.50 -1.22
CA LYS A 508 22.35 13.51 -2.29
C LYS A 508 21.12 12.62 -2.54
N SER A 509 20.35 12.35 -1.50
CA SER A 509 19.14 11.52 -1.58
C SER A 509 18.23 11.79 -0.39
N ILE A 510 16.94 11.55 -0.56
CA ILE A 510 15.94 11.61 0.51
C ILE A 510 15.77 10.21 1.10
N PRO A 511 15.94 10.05 2.43
CA PRO A 511 15.78 8.75 3.09
C PRO A 511 14.34 8.26 3.00
N ARG A 512 14.19 6.97 2.65
CA ARG A 512 12.90 6.32 2.49
C ARG A 512 12.84 5.03 3.27
N THR A 513 11.64 4.64 3.66
CA THR A 513 11.39 3.30 4.17
C THR A 513 11.59 2.28 3.03
N PRO A 514 11.73 0.98 3.32
CA PRO A 514 11.73 -0.07 2.30
C PRO A 514 10.55 0.02 1.31
N THR A 515 9.47 0.64 1.76
CA THR A 515 8.22 0.83 1.04
C THR A 515 8.23 2.07 0.13
N GLY A 516 9.33 2.81 0.11
CA GLY A 516 9.46 4.05 -0.65
C GLY A 516 8.85 5.28 0.03
N LYS A 517 8.25 5.13 1.23
CA LYS A 517 7.72 6.27 1.99
C LYS A 517 8.86 7.13 2.53
N VAL A 518 8.75 8.44 2.32
CA VAL A 518 9.73 9.41 2.81
C VAL A 518 9.81 9.40 4.33
N MET A 519 11.02 9.38 4.87
CA MET A 519 11.30 9.44 6.31
C MET A 519 11.56 10.91 6.74
N ARG A 520 10.53 11.76 6.68
CA ARG A 520 10.61 13.21 6.95
C ARG A 520 11.27 13.51 8.29
N LYS A 521 10.88 12.80 9.34
CA LYS A 521 11.48 12.97 10.67
C LYS A 521 12.99 12.69 10.67
N LYS A 522 13.42 11.65 9.98
CA LYS A 522 14.85 11.30 9.93
C LYS A 522 15.68 12.40 9.25
N ILE A 523 15.24 12.91 8.09
CA ILE A 523 16.00 13.96 7.39
C ILE A 523 16.03 15.26 8.20
N ARG A 524 14.95 15.58 8.92
CA ARG A 524 14.93 16.71 9.86
C ARG A 524 15.95 16.53 10.99
N ASP A 525 15.92 15.37 11.65
CA ASP A 525 16.78 15.07 12.78
C ASP A 525 18.26 15.02 12.35
N ASP A 526 18.57 14.44 11.18
CA ASP A 526 19.92 14.44 10.58
C ASP A 526 20.41 15.86 10.29
N LEU A 527 19.54 16.75 9.78
CA LEU A 527 19.87 18.17 9.54
C LEU A 527 20.12 18.91 10.86
N ILE A 528 19.27 18.76 11.86
CA ILE A 528 19.44 19.39 13.18
C ILE A 528 20.81 19.01 13.75
N GLN A 529 21.15 17.73 13.74
CA GLN A 529 22.45 17.25 14.22
C GLN A 529 23.61 17.88 13.45
N SER A 530 23.51 18.00 12.13
CA SER A 530 24.56 18.63 11.31
C SER A 530 24.74 20.12 11.60
N LEU A 531 23.64 20.84 11.89
CA LEU A 531 23.68 22.26 12.23
C LEU A 531 24.24 22.51 13.64
N GLU A 532 24.03 21.60 14.59
CA GLU A 532 24.61 21.66 15.94
C GLU A 532 26.14 21.42 15.91
N ILE A 533 26.59 20.43 15.13
CA ILE A 533 28.03 20.15 14.96
C ILE A 533 28.76 21.34 14.34
N ASN A 534 28.15 22.05 13.39
CA ASN A 534 28.75 23.21 12.74
C ASN A 534 28.74 24.48 13.61
N LYS A 535 28.06 24.49 14.76
CA LYS A 535 28.04 25.58 15.75
C LYS A 535 29.04 25.38 16.91
N SER A 536 29.50 24.14 17.10
CA SER A 536 30.55 23.77 18.08
C SER A 536 31.93 23.83 17.48
#